data_d68be0d495b0956826f5ed59c2740b52
#
_entry.id   d68be0d495b0956826f5ed59c2740b52
#
_cell.length_a   1.000
_cell.length_b   1.000
_cell.length_c   1.000
_cell.angle_alpha   90.00
_cell.angle_beta   90.00
_cell.angle_gamma   90.00
#
_symmetry.space_group_name_H-M   'P 1'
#
loop_
_entity.id
_entity.type
_entity.pdbx_description
1 polymer ?
#
loop_
_entity_poly.entity_id
_entity_poly.type
_entity_poly.pdbx_seq_one_letter_code
_entity_poly.pdbx_strand_id
1 'polypeptide(L)'
;GLGIRYTAHDEVPSVAEFAQRVCSRLLQRADSAGLQPPRLILEPGRSIVGEAGVTLYTVGVVKRIPGLRTYVSVDGGLSDNPRPALYGAVYEAVVANRADQPPAEWVRVAGKHCETDTLIEEAHIQSVQAGDLLAVFATGAYNYAMSSNYNRFPRPAVVLCADGRAELIVRRESLEDLVAHDIIPAHLS
;
A
#
# COMPACT_ATOMS: atom_id res chain seq x y z
N GLY A 1 -12.96 8.93 8.57
CA GLY A 1 -12.52 9.66 7.37
C GLY A 1 -13.17 9.11 6.11
N LEU A 2 -12.92 9.78 4.98
CA LEU A 2 -13.42 9.32 3.68
C LEU A 2 -12.63 8.08 3.22
N GLY A 3 -13.33 7.00 2.84
CA GLY A 3 -12.75 5.79 2.27
C GLY A 3 -12.20 5.99 0.86
N ILE A 4 -11.45 5.00 0.39
CA ILE A 4 -10.99 4.89 -1.00
C ILE A 4 -11.27 3.49 -1.52
N ARG A 5 -11.19 3.29 -2.82
CA ARG A 5 -11.22 1.97 -3.44
C ARG A 5 -9.86 1.30 -3.30
N TYR A 6 -9.84 0.12 -2.71
CA TYR A 6 -8.68 -0.78 -2.72
C TYR A 6 -8.83 -1.86 -3.77
N THR A 7 -10.09 -2.22 -4.06
CA THR A 7 -10.46 -3.22 -5.07
C THR A 7 -11.54 -2.67 -6.00
N ALA A 8 -11.70 -3.28 -7.17
CA ALA A 8 -12.73 -2.92 -8.14
C ALA A 8 -14.16 -3.07 -7.57
N HIS A 9 -14.34 -3.87 -6.51
CA HIS A 9 -15.64 -4.13 -5.88
C HIS A 9 -15.98 -3.18 -4.73
N ASP A 10 -15.06 -2.31 -4.32
CA ASP A 10 -15.31 -1.38 -3.23
C ASP A 10 -16.22 -0.24 -3.67
N GLU A 11 -17.33 -0.08 -2.95
CA GLU A 11 -18.24 1.04 -3.10
C GLU A 11 -17.87 2.14 -2.08
N VAL A 12 -17.40 3.26 -2.56
CA VAL A 12 -17.09 4.43 -1.72
C VAL A 12 -17.84 5.66 -2.22
N PRO A 13 -18.39 6.48 -1.31
CA PRO A 13 -19.05 7.71 -1.73
C PRO A 13 -18.04 8.68 -2.34
N SER A 14 -18.48 9.46 -3.31
CA SER A 14 -17.69 10.56 -3.82
C SER A 14 -17.44 11.62 -2.71
N VAL A 15 -16.42 12.46 -2.90
CA VAL A 15 -16.14 13.58 -1.97
C VAL A 15 -17.37 14.48 -1.81
N ALA A 16 -18.08 14.74 -2.91
CA ALA A 16 -19.29 15.57 -2.90
C ALA A 16 -20.43 14.94 -2.07
N GLU A 17 -20.70 13.65 -2.29
CA GLU A 17 -21.73 12.93 -1.52
C GLU A 17 -21.38 12.85 -0.03
N PHE A 18 -20.11 12.58 0.29
CA PHE A 18 -19.64 12.57 1.68
C PHE A 18 -19.84 13.95 2.32
N ALA A 19 -19.39 15.02 1.69
CA ALA A 19 -19.53 16.38 2.17
C ALA A 19 -21.01 16.75 2.37
N GLN A 20 -21.86 16.45 1.39
CA GLN A 20 -23.30 16.70 1.48
C GLN A 20 -23.94 15.98 2.67
N ARG A 21 -23.66 14.68 2.84
CA ARG A 21 -24.20 13.89 3.96
C ARG A 21 -23.76 14.43 5.31
N VAL A 22 -22.49 14.77 5.47
CA VAL A 22 -21.94 15.29 6.73
C VAL A 22 -22.52 16.65 7.04
N CYS A 23 -22.51 17.59 6.09
CA CYS A 23 -23.07 18.94 6.28
C CYS A 23 -24.58 18.92 6.57
N SER A 24 -25.36 18.18 5.78
CA SER A 24 -26.80 18.05 5.98
C SER A 24 -27.14 17.49 7.37
N ARG A 25 -26.39 16.47 7.81
CA ARG A 25 -26.59 15.85 9.13
C ARG A 25 -26.23 16.80 10.27
N LEU A 26 -25.13 17.56 10.11
CA LEU A 26 -24.71 18.56 11.08
C LEU A 26 -25.76 19.66 11.24
N LEU A 27 -26.21 20.24 10.13
CA LEU A 27 -27.25 21.30 10.14
C LEU A 27 -28.55 20.82 10.77
N GLN A 28 -29.04 19.63 10.37
CA GLN A 28 -30.25 19.03 10.96
C GLN A 28 -30.14 18.85 12.48
N ARG A 29 -28.97 18.42 12.96
CA ARG A 29 -28.76 18.21 14.40
C ARG A 29 -28.62 19.50 15.16
N ALA A 30 -27.96 20.51 14.60
CA ALA A 30 -27.87 21.84 15.21
C ALA A 30 -29.25 22.48 15.34
N ASP A 31 -30.06 22.47 14.28
CA ASP A 31 -31.43 22.98 14.27
C ASP A 31 -32.30 22.26 15.31
N SER A 32 -32.31 20.92 15.32
CA SER A 32 -33.08 20.13 16.29
C SER A 32 -32.68 20.39 17.76
N ALA A 33 -31.46 20.85 18.00
CA ALA A 33 -30.92 21.17 19.32
C ALA A 33 -31.08 22.68 19.68
N GLY A 34 -31.62 23.50 18.80
CA GLY A 34 -31.71 24.95 18.97
C GLY A 34 -30.32 25.63 19.00
N LEU A 35 -29.32 25.06 18.35
CA LEU A 35 -27.95 25.56 18.33
C LEU A 35 -27.60 26.19 16.99
N GLN A 36 -26.75 27.22 17.02
CA GLN A 36 -26.14 27.73 15.80
C GLN A 36 -25.22 26.63 15.21
N PRO A 37 -25.21 26.45 13.87
CA PRO A 37 -24.32 25.46 13.24
C PRO A 37 -22.86 25.75 13.58
N PRO A 38 -22.11 24.78 14.12
CA PRO A 38 -20.72 24.97 14.41
C PRO A 38 -19.89 24.97 13.13
N ARG A 39 -18.68 25.54 13.18
CA ARG A 39 -17.69 25.39 12.12
C ARG A 39 -17.25 23.93 12.02
N LEU A 40 -17.40 23.35 10.83
CA LEU A 40 -16.92 21.99 10.53
C LEU A 40 -15.50 22.05 10.00
N ILE A 41 -14.59 21.27 10.60
CA ILE A 41 -13.22 21.04 10.12
C ILE A 41 -13.10 19.56 9.84
N LEU A 42 -12.62 19.21 8.64
CA LEU A 42 -12.36 17.84 8.20
C LEU A 42 -10.88 17.70 7.90
N GLU A 43 -10.32 16.55 8.24
CA GLU A 43 -8.91 16.22 8.02
C GLU A 43 -8.81 14.98 7.13
N PRO A 44 -9.13 15.07 5.81
CA PRO A 44 -8.98 13.98 4.88
C PRO A 44 -7.50 13.69 4.66
N GLY A 45 -7.11 12.43 4.71
CA GLY A 45 -5.74 11.99 4.45
C GLY A 45 -5.72 10.99 3.30
N ARG A 46 -6.23 9.79 3.57
CA ARG A 46 -6.22 8.67 2.62
C ARG A 46 -6.85 9.03 1.28
N SER A 47 -8.00 9.69 1.29
CA SER A 47 -8.73 10.04 0.06
C SER A 47 -8.01 11.05 -0.85
N ILE A 48 -6.95 11.69 -0.38
CA ILE A 48 -6.17 12.63 -1.20
C ILE A 48 -5.13 11.87 -2.05
N VAL A 49 -4.43 10.89 -1.47
CA VAL A 49 -3.26 10.27 -2.10
C VAL A 49 -3.34 8.75 -2.20
N GLY A 50 -4.32 8.10 -1.56
CA GLY A 50 -4.36 6.65 -1.45
C GLY A 50 -4.37 5.95 -2.80
N GLU A 51 -5.28 6.32 -3.68
CA GLU A 51 -5.41 5.73 -5.02
C GLU A 51 -4.33 6.20 -6.01
N ALA A 52 -3.66 7.32 -5.73
CA ALA A 52 -2.58 7.83 -6.58
C ALA A 52 -1.26 7.04 -6.41
N GLY A 53 -1.12 6.27 -5.34
CA GLY A 53 0.10 5.53 -5.07
C GLY A 53 0.06 4.10 -5.60
N VAL A 54 1.18 3.69 -6.19
CA VAL A 54 1.44 2.33 -6.65
C VAL A 54 2.79 1.89 -6.08
N THR A 55 2.83 0.67 -5.52
CA THR A 55 4.11 0.07 -5.11
C THR A 55 4.53 -0.97 -6.13
N LEU A 56 5.76 -0.87 -6.59
CA LEU A 56 6.36 -1.82 -7.51
C LEU A 56 7.26 -2.78 -6.73
N TYR A 57 7.06 -4.07 -6.95
CA TYR A 57 7.87 -5.15 -6.43
C TYR A 57 8.50 -5.96 -7.56
N THR A 58 9.71 -6.44 -7.34
CA THR A 58 10.31 -7.44 -8.24
C THR A 58 9.91 -8.84 -7.78
N VAL A 59 9.39 -9.64 -8.70
CA VAL A 59 9.08 -11.06 -8.45
C VAL A 59 10.37 -11.85 -8.34
N GLY A 60 10.57 -12.49 -7.19
CA GLY A 60 11.72 -13.36 -6.93
C GLY A 60 11.45 -14.81 -7.36
N VAL A 61 10.64 -15.52 -6.59
CA VAL A 61 10.34 -16.94 -6.81
C VAL A 61 8.86 -17.15 -7.07
N VAL A 62 8.55 -17.96 -8.05
CA VAL A 62 7.19 -18.47 -8.29
C VAL A 62 7.15 -19.94 -7.93
N LYS A 63 6.45 -20.29 -6.84
CA LYS A 63 6.31 -21.67 -6.35
C LYS A 63 4.90 -22.17 -6.61
N ARG A 64 4.78 -23.11 -7.55
CA ARG A 64 3.51 -23.77 -7.87
C ARG A 64 3.39 -25.09 -7.10
N ILE A 65 2.32 -25.22 -6.30
CA ILE A 65 1.98 -26.44 -5.57
C ILE A 65 0.73 -27.03 -6.25
N PRO A 66 0.89 -28.11 -7.04
CA PRO A 66 -0.22 -28.68 -7.81
C PRO A 66 -1.42 -29.03 -6.92
N GLY A 67 -2.62 -28.63 -7.35
CA GLY A 67 -3.86 -28.87 -6.63
C GLY A 67 -4.07 -28.03 -5.37
N LEU A 68 -3.14 -27.14 -5.01
CA LEU A 68 -3.26 -26.27 -3.83
C LEU A 68 -3.23 -24.78 -4.20
N ARG A 69 -2.07 -24.24 -4.60
CA ARG A 69 -1.93 -22.81 -4.96
C ARG A 69 -0.58 -22.47 -5.57
N THR A 70 -0.52 -21.29 -6.16
CA THR A 70 0.74 -20.66 -6.60
C THR A 70 1.13 -19.56 -5.62
N TYR A 71 2.37 -19.58 -5.14
CA TYR A 71 2.97 -18.47 -4.39
C TYR A 71 3.88 -17.67 -5.30
N VAL A 72 3.78 -16.35 -5.19
CA VAL A 72 4.65 -15.38 -5.84
C VAL A 72 5.36 -14.60 -4.75
N SER A 73 6.64 -14.84 -4.56
CA SER A 73 7.43 -14.06 -3.60
C SER A 73 8.00 -12.81 -4.25
N VAL A 74 8.03 -11.72 -3.49
CA VAL A 74 8.50 -10.41 -3.96
C VAL A 74 9.60 -9.85 -3.06
N ASP A 75 10.32 -8.85 -3.56
CA ASP A 75 11.43 -8.20 -2.86
C ASP A 75 11.02 -7.18 -1.79
N GLY A 76 9.72 -7.06 -1.51
CA GLY A 76 9.16 -6.27 -0.41
C GLY A 76 8.41 -7.11 0.62
N GLY A 77 7.52 -6.49 1.38
CA GLY A 77 6.68 -7.18 2.35
C GLY A 77 6.26 -6.32 3.54
N LEU A 78 6.14 -6.95 4.69
CA LEU A 78 5.70 -6.36 5.95
C LEU A 78 6.43 -5.06 6.33
N SER A 79 7.72 -4.92 6.00
CA SER A 79 8.49 -3.71 6.33
C SER A 79 8.08 -2.47 5.52
N ASP A 80 7.53 -2.64 4.34
CA ASP A 80 7.11 -1.55 3.45
C ASP A 80 5.58 -1.45 3.29
N ASN A 81 4.85 -2.55 3.46
CA ASN A 81 3.40 -2.57 3.51
C ASN A 81 2.88 -3.43 4.69
N PRO A 82 2.86 -2.89 5.92
CA PRO A 82 2.42 -3.65 7.09
C PRO A 82 0.89 -3.82 7.18
N ARG A 83 0.12 -3.15 6.33
CA ARG A 83 -1.33 -3.07 6.47
C ARG A 83 -2.09 -4.38 6.27
N PRO A 84 -1.69 -5.30 5.37
CA PRO A 84 -2.31 -6.63 5.32
C PRO A 84 -2.20 -7.36 6.66
N ALA A 85 -1.01 -7.36 7.26
CA ALA A 85 -0.78 -8.03 8.54
C ALA A 85 -1.49 -7.35 9.73
N LEU A 86 -1.51 -6.02 9.78
CA LEU A 86 -2.05 -5.26 10.93
C LEU A 86 -3.57 -5.08 10.86
N TYR A 87 -4.13 -4.96 9.68
CA TYR A 87 -5.52 -4.54 9.49
C TYR A 87 -6.32 -5.44 8.55
N GLY A 88 -5.73 -6.52 8.04
CA GLY A 88 -6.36 -7.36 7.03
C GLY A 88 -6.66 -6.58 5.73
N ALA A 89 -5.85 -5.56 5.41
CA ALA A 89 -6.08 -4.75 4.22
C ALA A 89 -5.91 -5.57 2.95
N VAL A 90 -6.88 -5.46 2.05
CA VAL A 90 -6.88 -6.15 0.75
C VAL A 90 -6.37 -5.19 -0.31
N TYR A 91 -5.57 -5.69 -1.23
CA TYR A 91 -5.03 -4.94 -2.36
C TYR A 91 -5.20 -5.70 -3.66
N GLU A 92 -5.28 -4.96 -4.76
CA GLU A 92 -5.19 -5.51 -6.11
C GLU A 92 -3.80 -5.30 -6.68
N ALA A 93 -3.40 -6.19 -7.57
CA ALA A 93 -2.11 -6.13 -8.26
C ALA A 93 -2.23 -6.56 -9.71
N VAL A 94 -1.27 -6.13 -10.51
CA VAL A 94 -1.06 -6.58 -11.89
C VAL A 94 0.41 -6.85 -12.14
N VAL A 95 0.72 -7.71 -13.10
CA VAL A 95 2.09 -7.83 -13.62
C VAL A 95 2.33 -6.64 -14.53
N ALA A 96 3.08 -5.64 -14.06
CA ALA A 96 3.20 -4.32 -14.69
C ALA A 96 3.75 -4.38 -16.12
N ASN A 97 4.69 -5.28 -16.38
CA ASN A 97 5.26 -5.49 -17.71
C ASN A 97 4.37 -6.32 -18.66
N ARG A 98 3.16 -6.69 -18.24
CA ARG A 98 2.11 -7.39 -19.02
C ARG A 98 0.71 -6.90 -18.66
N ALA A 99 0.57 -5.68 -18.18
CA ALA A 99 -0.71 -5.13 -17.71
C ALA A 99 -1.80 -5.04 -18.81
N ASP A 100 -1.41 -5.07 -20.08
CA ASP A 100 -2.29 -5.11 -21.26
C ASP A 100 -2.88 -6.50 -21.55
N GLN A 101 -2.37 -7.56 -20.89
CA GLN A 101 -2.86 -8.92 -21.04
C GLN A 101 -3.98 -9.21 -20.03
N PRO A 102 -4.90 -10.13 -20.34
CA PRO A 102 -5.91 -10.56 -19.38
C PRO A 102 -5.27 -11.32 -18.20
N PRO A 103 -5.88 -11.27 -17.00
CA PRO A 103 -5.50 -12.16 -15.91
C PRO A 103 -5.58 -13.63 -16.32
N ALA A 104 -4.63 -14.45 -15.85
CA ALA A 104 -4.46 -15.83 -16.27
C ALA A 104 -4.37 -16.84 -15.11
N GLU A 105 -3.92 -16.40 -13.94
CA GLU A 105 -3.74 -17.32 -12.80
C GLU A 105 -4.05 -16.66 -11.45
N TRP A 106 -4.53 -17.48 -10.51
CA TRP A 106 -4.71 -17.09 -9.13
C TRP A 106 -3.44 -17.37 -8.34
N VAL A 107 -2.96 -16.36 -7.61
CA VAL A 107 -1.73 -16.44 -6.84
C VAL A 107 -1.89 -15.86 -5.45
N ARG A 108 -1.03 -16.28 -4.53
CA ARG A 108 -0.79 -15.60 -3.25
C ARG A 108 0.52 -14.86 -3.33
N VAL A 109 0.50 -13.57 -3.04
CA VAL A 109 1.72 -12.73 -3.02
C VAL A 109 2.30 -12.77 -1.61
N ALA A 110 3.53 -13.24 -1.50
CA ALA A 110 4.28 -13.34 -0.26
C ALA A 110 5.48 -12.40 -0.26
N GLY A 111 5.70 -11.75 0.86
CA GLY A 111 6.88 -10.91 1.07
C GLY A 111 8.14 -11.72 1.41
N LYS A 112 9.18 -11.00 1.79
CA LYS A 112 10.55 -11.54 2.02
C LYS A 112 10.87 -11.82 3.49
N HIS A 113 9.96 -11.51 4.42
CA HIS A 113 10.18 -11.73 5.84
C HIS A 113 9.89 -13.19 6.22
N CYS A 114 10.56 -13.70 7.24
CA CYS A 114 10.40 -15.07 7.69
C CYS A 114 9.13 -15.31 8.52
N GLU A 115 8.48 -14.26 8.93
CA GLU A 115 7.15 -14.29 9.53
C GLU A 115 6.09 -14.59 8.48
N THR A 116 4.84 -14.77 8.87
CA THR A 116 3.74 -14.87 7.91
C THR A 116 3.58 -13.54 7.17
N ASP A 117 4.34 -13.37 6.10
CA ASP A 117 4.41 -12.15 5.30
C ASP A 117 3.60 -12.32 4.01
N THR A 118 2.29 -12.27 4.15
CA THR A 118 1.36 -12.30 3.02
C THR A 118 0.92 -10.87 2.69
N LEU A 119 1.27 -10.39 1.51
CA LEU A 119 0.84 -9.09 1.01
C LEU A 119 -0.54 -9.14 0.37
N ILE A 120 -0.84 -10.19 -0.39
CA ILE A 120 -2.16 -10.42 -1.00
C ILE A 120 -2.48 -11.90 -0.91
N GLU A 121 -3.59 -12.23 -0.25
CA GLU A 121 -4.03 -13.61 -0.05
C GLU A 121 -4.43 -14.29 -1.35
N GLU A 122 -5.18 -13.58 -2.18
CA GLU A 122 -5.66 -14.04 -3.47
C GLU A 122 -5.63 -12.90 -4.49
N ALA A 123 -4.81 -13.03 -5.52
CA ALA A 123 -4.74 -12.10 -6.64
C ALA A 123 -4.95 -12.87 -7.95
N HIS A 124 -5.86 -12.37 -8.79
CA HIS A 124 -6.03 -12.86 -10.16
C HIS A 124 -5.22 -11.96 -11.08
N ILE A 125 -4.06 -12.43 -11.51
CA ILE A 125 -3.07 -11.65 -12.26
C ILE A 125 -2.68 -12.32 -13.58
N GLN A 126 -1.98 -11.58 -14.42
CA GLN A 126 -1.36 -12.10 -15.64
C GLN A 126 -0.40 -13.25 -15.29
N SER A 127 -0.10 -14.09 -16.27
CA SER A 127 0.94 -15.12 -16.10
C SER A 127 2.24 -14.49 -15.62
N VAL A 128 2.80 -15.02 -14.52
CA VAL A 128 3.91 -14.43 -13.79
C VAL A 128 5.13 -15.33 -13.75
N GLN A 129 6.31 -14.72 -13.83
CA GLN A 129 7.61 -15.39 -13.74
C GLN A 129 8.59 -14.57 -12.90
N ALA A 130 9.68 -15.20 -12.47
CA ALA A 130 10.77 -14.51 -11.78
C ALA A 130 11.35 -13.37 -12.64
N GLY A 131 11.61 -12.23 -12.02
CA GLY A 131 12.07 -11.00 -12.67
C GLY A 131 10.96 -10.09 -13.20
N ASP A 132 9.71 -10.52 -13.19
CA ASP A 132 8.59 -9.61 -13.52
C ASP A 132 8.44 -8.52 -12.47
N LEU A 133 7.79 -7.41 -12.85
CA LEU A 133 7.39 -6.34 -11.95
C LEU A 133 5.91 -6.51 -11.57
N LEU A 134 5.64 -6.62 -10.28
CA LEU A 134 4.29 -6.63 -9.74
C LEU A 134 3.95 -5.23 -9.24
N ALA A 135 2.90 -4.62 -9.78
CA ALA A 135 2.36 -3.35 -9.34
C ALA A 135 1.17 -3.58 -8.39
N VAL A 136 1.28 -3.09 -7.16
CA VAL A 136 0.21 -3.12 -6.14
C VAL A 136 -0.41 -1.74 -6.05
N PHE A 137 -1.73 -1.65 -6.24
CA PHE A 137 -2.47 -0.39 -6.30
C PHE A 137 -2.87 0.15 -4.92
N ALA A 138 -3.36 1.40 -4.90
CA ALA A 138 -3.91 2.09 -3.72
C ALA A 138 -2.95 2.14 -2.52
N THR A 139 -1.65 2.27 -2.77
CA THR A 139 -0.60 2.30 -1.74
C THR A 139 -0.10 3.71 -1.39
N GLY A 140 -0.77 4.77 -1.86
CA GLY A 140 -0.34 6.15 -1.63
C GLY A 140 -0.51 6.66 -0.20
N ALA A 141 -1.29 5.95 0.64
CA ALA A 141 -1.51 6.33 2.03
C ALA A 141 -1.24 5.16 2.96
N TYR A 142 -0.50 5.43 4.06
CA TYR A 142 -0.19 4.47 5.13
C TYR A 142 0.70 3.29 4.72
N ASN A 143 1.35 3.34 3.57
CA ASN A 143 2.38 2.40 3.15
C ASN A 143 3.76 2.96 3.49
N TYR A 144 4.29 3.91 2.70
CA TYR A 144 5.60 4.50 3.00
C TYR A 144 5.64 5.13 4.42
N ALA A 145 4.59 5.84 4.84
CA ALA A 145 4.53 6.48 6.15
C ALA A 145 4.52 5.48 7.32
N MET A 146 4.13 4.23 7.10
CA MET A 146 4.19 3.14 8.08
C MET A 146 5.36 2.19 7.84
N SER A 147 6.16 2.42 6.79
CA SER A 147 7.33 1.59 6.52
C SER A 147 8.35 1.67 7.67
N SER A 148 9.05 0.58 7.89
CA SER A 148 9.99 0.43 8.99
C SER A 148 11.25 -0.32 8.53
N ASN A 149 12.27 -0.31 9.37
CA ASN A 149 13.47 -1.12 9.18
C ASN A 149 13.34 -2.51 9.84
N TYR A 150 12.13 -3.07 9.87
CA TYR A 150 11.91 -4.41 10.39
C TYR A 150 12.84 -5.42 9.71
N ASN A 151 13.46 -6.30 10.49
CA ASN A 151 14.53 -7.20 10.08
C ASN A 151 15.74 -6.51 9.42
N ARG A 152 15.98 -5.22 9.75
CA ARG A 152 17.03 -4.40 9.18
C ARG A 152 16.97 -4.27 7.65
N PHE A 153 15.77 -4.27 7.06
CA PHE A 153 15.58 -3.95 5.64
C PHE A 153 15.50 -2.43 5.43
N PRO A 154 16.15 -1.90 4.37
CA PRO A 154 16.03 -0.50 3.99
C PRO A 154 14.62 -0.15 3.55
N ARG A 155 14.14 1.04 3.94
CA ARG A 155 12.88 1.58 3.43
C ARG A 155 13.00 1.91 1.94
N PRO A 156 11.91 1.73 1.16
CA PRO A 156 11.91 1.94 -0.28
C PRO A 156 12.08 3.40 -0.67
N ALA A 157 12.45 3.65 -1.93
CA ALA A 157 12.39 4.97 -2.54
C ALA A 157 10.94 5.39 -2.81
N VAL A 158 10.70 6.71 -2.92
CA VAL A 158 9.45 7.26 -3.44
C VAL A 158 9.75 8.12 -4.66
N VAL A 159 9.01 7.86 -5.74
CA VAL A 159 9.12 8.57 -7.01
C VAL A 159 7.80 9.25 -7.31
N LEU A 160 7.83 10.53 -7.61
CA LEU A 160 6.69 11.29 -8.11
C LEU A 160 6.63 11.17 -9.63
N CYS A 161 5.51 10.68 -10.14
CA CYS A 161 5.24 10.58 -11.58
C CYS A 161 4.14 11.58 -11.95
N ALA A 162 4.47 12.55 -12.80
CA ALA A 162 3.53 13.53 -13.31
C ALA A 162 4.00 14.04 -14.68
N ASP A 163 3.07 14.33 -15.57
CA ASP A 163 3.34 14.96 -16.89
C ASP A 163 4.43 14.25 -17.70
N GLY A 164 4.47 12.91 -17.64
CA GLY A 164 5.46 12.09 -18.34
C GLY A 164 6.86 12.14 -17.74
N ARG A 165 7.01 12.67 -16.53
CA ARG A 165 8.26 12.73 -15.77
C ARG A 165 8.20 11.81 -14.55
N ALA A 166 9.36 11.33 -14.13
CA ALA A 166 9.54 10.54 -12.91
C ALA A 166 10.68 11.17 -12.10
N GLU A 167 10.36 11.68 -10.91
CA GLU A 167 11.30 12.42 -10.07
C GLU A 167 11.43 11.75 -8.70
N LEU A 168 12.65 11.51 -8.26
CA LEU A 168 12.92 10.94 -6.94
C LEU A 168 12.61 11.99 -5.87
N ILE A 169 11.62 11.73 -5.00
CA ILE A 169 11.26 12.61 -3.89
C ILE A 169 11.69 12.06 -2.53
N VAL A 170 11.94 10.74 -2.43
CA VAL A 170 12.57 10.11 -1.27
C VAL A 170 13.54 9.06 -1.79
N ARG A 171 14.83 9.20 -1.43
CA ARG A 171 15.82 8.19 -1.79
C ARG A 171 15.61 6.90 -0.99
N ARG A 172 15.96 5.77 -1.58
CA ARG A 172 16.05 4.51 -0.86
C ARG A 172 17.11 4.60 0.25
N GLU A 173 16.82 4.03 1.41
CA GLU A 173 17.85 3.90 2.44
C GLU A 173 18.97 2.96 1.97
N SER A 174 20.19 3.31 2.33
CA SER A 174 21.37 2.45 2.16
C SER A 174 21.57 1.54 3.38
N LEU A 175 22.52 0.61 3.30
CA LEU A 175 22.88 -0.23 4.46
C LEU A 175 23.54 0.60 5.55
N GLU A 176 24.28 1.66 5.17
CA GLU A 176 24.89 2.60 6.10
C GLU A 176 23.82 3.39 6.89
N ASP A 177 22.70 3.75 6.24
CA ASP A 177 21.58 4.41 6.93
C ASP A 177 21.02 3.53 8.07
N LEU A 178 21.01 2.19 7.89
CA LEU A 178 20.49 1.26 8.89
C LEU A 178 21.33 1.20 10.16
N VAL A 179 22.62 1.45 10.06
CA VAL A 179 23.58 1.38 11.17
C VAL A 179 24.06 2.76 11.63
N ALA A 180 23.53 3.84 11.07
CA ALA A 180 23.95 5.21 11.36
C ALA A 180 23.84 5.60 12.87
N HIS A 181 23.01 4.91 13.61
CA HIS A 181 22.82 5.13 15.04
C HIS A 181 23.46 4.03 15.92
N ASP A 182 24.10 3.03 15.33
CA ASP A 182 24.76 1.97 16.06
C ASP A 182 26.09 2.49 16.63
N ILE A 183 26.36 2.24 17.91
CA ILE A 183 27.59 2.63 18.58
C ILE A 183 28.30 1.38 19.07
N ILE A 184 29.57 1.21 18.68
CA ILE A 184 30.40 0.13 19.20
C ILE A 184 30.93 0.60 20.56
N PRO A 185 30.63 -0.07 21.68
CA PRO A 185 31.19 0.26 22.98
C PRO A 185 32.73 0.14 22.97
N ALA A 186 33.40 1.05 23.71
CA ALA A 186 34.88 1.14 23.68
C ALA A 186 35.59 -0.17 24.07
N HIS A 187 34.97 -1.06 24.83
CA HIS A 187 35.55 -2.36 25.19
C HIS A 187 35.40 -3.44 24.13
N LEU A 188 34.70 -3.15 23.05
CA LEU A 188 34.49 -4.03 21.89
C LEU A 188 35.16 -3.50 20.61
N SER A 189 35.81 -2.35 20.68
CA SER A 189 36.50 -1.68 19.59
C SER A 189 37.98 -1.98 19.58
#